data_7aa64bf084e8013701f1fcf0d3f6351a
#
_entry.id   7aa64bf084e8013701f1fcf0d3f6351a
#
_cell.length_a   1.000
_cell.length_b   1.000
_cell.length_c   1.000
_cell.angle_alpha   90.00
_cell.angle_beta   90.00
_cell.angle_gamma   90.00
#
_symmetry.space_group_name_H-M   'P 1'
#
loop_
_entity.id
_entity.type
_entity.pdbx_description
1 polymer ?
#
loop_
_entity_poly.entity_id
_entity_poly.type
_entity_poly.pdbx_seq_one_letter_code
_entity_poly.pdbx_strand_id
1 'polypeptide(L)'
;MPRMSIKGQGHILKRLMKIVFENYLWQFIAVIVCIVVTAYATIQSSTFTRDLVDVYIAGIQKGTKTMGDLANAMIPLGCILALGVAASYIRQRLMVSVGQGTMLKIRTDLFTHMESLPIRYFDTHSHGDIMSIYTNDVDTLRQLISQSIPEIINSAISVVMVFFAMLNNSWIMTILSLILLTFQMLASAKLAKLSGKHFVAQQANLGRVNGFIEEMMTGQKVVKVFCHEEKAIEQFDELNEQLRTSAHEANRWANTLGPINNNLGHISYVICAMVGSALSIATGGTLMSTGRLVAFLTLNRSFSQPISQITQQLNSIIMALAGAERVFNLLDEAPEADNGYVELVNAKEAPDGTITETTERTGLWAWKHPHTADGSVSYRKLSGGVTFDHVDFGYTPEKTVLHDITMYAMPGQKIAFVGGTGAGKTTITNLINRFYDIQDGKIRYDDININKIRKADLRRSLGMVLQDTHLFTGTVLDNIRYGRLDATDAECMEAAKLANADEFIRKLPDGYNTMLTGDGANLSQGQRQLLSIARAAVADPPALILDEATSSIDTRTETLVQRGMDALMKGRTTFVIAHRLSTVKNSDCIMVLEQGRIIERGTHDQLIAQKGRYYTLYTGNAIGE
;
A
#
# COMPACT_ATOMS: atom_id res chain seq x y z
N MET A 1 3.49 -12.22 -17.61
CA MET A 1 4.54 -11.43 -16.94
C MET A 1 5.75 -11.32 -17.87
N PRO A 2 6.22 -10.12 -18.21
CA PRO A 2 7.47 -9.94 -18.96
C PRO A 2 8.62 -10.53 -18.12
N ARG A 3 9.62 -11.13 -18.78
CA ARG A 3 10.85 -11.60 -18.13
C ARG A 3 11.50 -10.41 -17.42
N MET A 4 11.31 -10.28 -16.11
CA MET A 4 12.01 -9.28 -15.32
C MET A 4 13.51 -9.58 -15.36
N SER A 5 14.24 -8.75 -16.04
CA SER A 5 15.71 -8.83 -16.12
C SER A 5 16.28 -8.08 -14.91
N ILE A 6 17.08 -8.74 -14.10
CA ILE A 6 17.83 -8.15 -12.98
C ILE A 6 18.66 -6.91 -13.42
N LYS A 7 18.99 -6.79 -14.71
CA LYS A 7 19.77 -5.68 -15.25
C LYS A 7 19.12 -4.30 -15.16
N GLY A 8 17.76 -4.20 -15.06
CA GLY A 8 17.06 -2.92 -14.90
C GLY A 8 16.81 -2.50 -13.44
N GLN A 9 16.94 -3.43 -12.49
CA GLN A 9 16.52 -3.22 -11.08
C GLN A 9 17.68 -2.79 -10.14
N GLY A 10 18.90 -2.63 -10.66
CA GLY A 10 20.05 -2.20 -9.84
C GLY A 10 19.85 -0.84 -9.15
N HIS A 11 19.13 0.07 -9.79
CA HIS A 11 18.79 1.38 -9.23
C HIS A 11 17.81 1.26 -8.04
N ILE A 12 16.83 0.34 -8.10
CA ILE A 12 15.89 0.08 -6.99
C ILE A 12 16.63 -0.45 -5.77
N LEU A 13 17.50 -1.45 -5.98
CA LEU A 13 18.35 -2.00 -4.92
C LEU A 13 19.26 -0.91 -4.33
N LYS A 14 19.88 -0.08 -5.17
CA LYS A 14 20.73 1.04 -4.69
C LYS A 14 19.93 2.03 -3.85
N ARG A 15 18.70 2.38 -4.23
CA ARG A 15 17.82 3.28 -3.47
C ARG A 15 17.43 2.65 -2.12
N LEU A 16 17.08 1.36 -2.11
CA LEU A 16 16.77 0.64 -0.89
C LEU A 16 17.96 0.59 0.07
N MET A 17 19.14 0.23 -0.47
CA MET A 17 20.37 0.20 0.35
C MET A 17 20.78 1.57 0.85
N LYS A 18 20.50 2.64 0.13
CA LYS A 18 20.71 4.01 0.60
C LYS A 18 19.89 4.29 1.87
N ILE A 19 18.61 3.93 1.90
CA ILE A 19 17.75 4.08 3.09
C ILE A 19 18.32 3.29 4.28
N VAL A 20 18.80 2.06 4.04
CA VAL A 20 19.41 1.22 5.09
C VAL A 20 20.70 1.85 5.60
N PHE A 21 21.61 2.28 4.72
CA PHE A 21 22.91 2.79 5.12
C PHE A 21 22.85 4.17 5.77
N GLU A 22 21.93 5.05 5.37
CA GLU A 22 21.74 6.34 6.01
C GLU A 22 21.35 6.22 7.49
N ASN A 23 20.62 5.16 7.86
CA ASN A 23 20.11 5.01 9.21
C ASN A 23 20.85 3.94 10.05
N TYR A 24 21.46 2.91 9.41
CA TYR A 24 21.96 1.71 10.09
C TYR A 24 23.35 1.27 9.63
N LEU A 25 24.18 2.16 9.10
CA LEU A 25 25.50 1.84 8.55
C LEU A 25 26.39 1.07 9.56
N TRP A 26 26.47 1.54 10.81
CA TRP A 26 27.32 0.92 11.83
C TRP A 26 26.85 -0.47 12.23
N GLN A 27 25.52 -0.67 12.32
CA GLN A 27 24.95 -1.98 12.57
C GLN A 27 25.26 -2.94 11.42
N PHE A 28 25.19 -2.45 10.17
CA PHE A 28 25.49 -3.27 9.00
C PHE A 28 26.97 -3.65 8.92
N ILE A 29 27.89 -2.75 9.26
CA ILE A 29 29.33 -3.03 9.39
C ILE A 29 29.57 -4.09 10.48
N ALA A 30 28.93 -3.95 11.64
CA ALA A 30 29.04 -4.93 12.72
C ALA A 30 28.53 -6.32 12.28
N VAL A 31 27.46 -6.38 11.48
CA VAL A 31 26.96 -7.63 10.88
C VAL A 31 28.01 -8.28 9.97
N ILE A 32 28.70 -7.50 9.13
CA ILE A 32 29.78 -8.03 8.27
C ILE A 32 30.93 -8.59 9.11
N VAL A 33 31.33 -7.88 10.17
CA VAL A 33 32.36 -8.37 11.09
C VAL A 33 31.90 -9.68 11.74
N CYS A 34 30.68 -9.78 12.21
CA CYS A 34 30.13 -11.01 12.78
C CYS A 34 30.12 -12.17 11.78
N ILE A 35 29.82 -11.90 10.50
CA ILE A 35 29.86 -12.91 9.42
C ILE A 35 31.30 -13.43 9.25
N VAL A 36 32.30 -12.55 9.20
CA VAL A 36 33.70 -12.94 9.06
C VAL A 36 34.15 -13.80 10.26
N VAL A 37 33.79 -13.39 11.47
CA VAL A 37 34.11 -14.15 12.70
C VAL A 37 33.49 -15.55 12.68
N THR A 38 32.22 -15.65 12.27
CA THR A 38 31.50 -16.93 12.17
C THR A 38 32.11 -17.83 11.11
N ALA A 39 32.45 -17.29 9.93
CA ALA A 39 33.12 -18.05 8.87
C ALA A 39 34.52 -18.53 9.29
N TYR A 40 35.28 -17.68 9.99
CA TYR A 40 36.57 -18.04 10.53
C TYR A 40 36.47 -19.19 11.56
N ALA A 41 35.50 -19.13 12.47
CA ALA A 41 35.27 -20.19 13.46
C ALA A 41 34.93 -21.53 12.77
N THR A 42 34.12 -21.52 11.70
CA THR A 42 33.81 -22.71 10.92
C THR A 42 35.04 -23.32 10.26
N ILE A 43 35.92 -22.51 9.69
CA ILE A 43 37.17 -22.96 9.06
C ILE A 43 38.12 -23.53 10.09
N GLN A 44 38.27 -22.88 11.24
CA GLN A 44 39.14 -23.37 12.31
C GLN A 44 38.68 -24.73 12.84
N SER A 45 37.38 -24.97 12.96
CA SER A 45 36.84 -26.28 13.30
C SER A 45 37.22 -27.35 12.27
N SER A 46 37.13 -27.03 10.97
CA SER A 46 37.52 -27.97 9.91
C SER A 46 39.05 -28.22 9.86
N THR A 47 39.84 -27.17 10.08
CA THR A 47 41.33 -27.27 10.07
C THR A 47 41.83 -28.03 11.29
N PHE A 48 41.21 -27.81 12.45
CA PHE A 48 41.57 -28.57 13.68
C PHE A 48 41.34 -30.07 13.51
N THR A 49 40.39 -30.49 12.69
CA THR A 49 40.18 -31.92 12.37
C THR A 49 41.43 -32.56 11.74
N ARG A 50 42.21 -31.81 10.94
CA ARG A 50 43.50 -32.26 10.43
C ARG A 50 44.49 -32.50 11.59
N ASP A 51 44.64 -31.51 12.46
CA ASP A 51 45.61 -31.58 13.56
C ASP A 51 45.18 -32.64 14.59
N LEU A 52 43.89 -32.82 14.79
CA LEU A 52 43.36 -33.89 15.64
C LEU A 52 43.83 -35.27 15.16
N VAL A 53 43.73 -35.55 13.86
CA VAL A 53 44.11 -36.87 13.30
C VAL A 53 45.63 -37.01 13.18
N ASP A 54 46.31 -36.05 12.56
CA ASP A 54 47.71 -36.15 12.17
C ASP A 54 48.66 -35.89 13.34
N VAL A 55 48.28 -35.02 14.32
CA VAL A 55 49.17 -34.64 15.42
C VAL A 55 48.79 -35.32 16.72
N TYR A 56 47.51 -35.24 17.12
CA TYR A 56 47.10 -35.72 18.45
C TYR A 56 46.83 -37.22 18.45
N ILE A 57 45.98 -37.77 17.55
CA ILE A 57 45.68 -39.19 17.52
C ILE A 57 46.95 -40.00 17.17
N ALA A 58 47.64 -39.61 16.11
CA ALA A 58 48.87 -40.27 15.71
C ALA A 58 49.98 -40.12 16.77
N GLY A 59 50.05 -38.99 17.45
CA GLY A 59 51.03 -38.74 18.54
C GLY A 59 50.74 -39.57 19.79
N ILE A 60 49.46 -39.72 20.17
CA ILE A 60 49.03 -40.56 21.31
C ILE A 60 49.34 -42.03 21.01
N GLN A 61 49.06 -42.51 19.78
CA GLN A 61 49.40 -43.86 19.37
C GLN A 61 50.93 -44.16 19.40
N LYS A 62 51.74 -43.15 19.09
CA LYS A 62 53.22 -43.24 19.15
C LYS A 62 53.79 -42.91 20.53
N GLY A 63 53.02 -42.60 21.54
CA GLY A 63 53.44 -42.21 22.86
C GLY A 63 54.12 -40.83 22.98
N THR A 64 54.03 -39.99 21.93
CA THR A 64 54.70 -38.65 21.90
C THR A 64 53.74 -37.53 22.37
N LYS A 65 52.42 -37.79 22.50
CA LYS A 65 51.44 -36.88 23.02
C LYS A 65 50.57 -37.57 24.06
N THR A 66 49.96 -36.76 24.96
CA THR A 66 49.08 -37.25 26.02
C THR A 66 47.63 -36.78 25.76
N MET A 67 46.66 -37.40 26.45
CA MET A 67 45.26 -36.94 26.45
C MET A 67 45.14 -35.52 27.03
N GLY A 68 46.04 -35.12 27.94
CA GLY A 68 46.12 -33.76 28.47
C GLY A 68 46.49 -32.73 27.40
N ASP A 69 47.42 -33.08 26.48
CA ASP A 69 47.78 -32.20 25.37
C ASP A 69 46.62 -31.99 24.42
N LEU A 70 45.82 -33.03 24.14
CA LEU A 70 44.60 -32.91 23.34
C LEU A 70 43.56 -32.02 24.03
N ALA A 71 43.33 -32.24 25.33
CA ALA A 71 42.38 -31.43 26.10
C ALA A 71 42.77 -29.92 26.08
N ASN A 72 44.07 -29.63 26.27
CA ASN A 72 44.60 -28.27 26.22
C ASN A 72 44.42 -27.63 24.81
N ALA A 73 44.55 -28.39 23.74
CA ALA A 73 44.36 -27.91 22.38
C ALA A 73 42.87 -27.67 22.03
N MET A 74 41.95 -28.35 22.70
CA MET A 74 40.52 -28.14 22.52
C MET A 74 40.02 -26.84 23.17
N ILE A 75 40.70 -26.31 24.19
CA ILE A 75 40.28 -25.07 24.87
C ILE A 75 40.25 -23.85 23.92
N PRO A 76 41.33 -23.52 23.18
CA PRO A 76 41.30 -22.41 22.24
C PRO A 76 40.25 -22.60 21.14
N LEU A 77 40.09 -23.83 20.64
CA LEU A 77 39.03 -24.13 19.68
C LEU A 77 37.63 -23.87 20.26
N GLY A 78 37.38 -24.32 21.48
CA GLY A 78 36.14 -24.06 22.21
C GLY A 78 35.86 -22.58 22.37
N CYS A 79 36.88 -21.77 22.69
CA CYS A 79 36.75 -20.30 22.76
C CYS A 79 36.41 -19.68 21.39
N ILE A 80 37.06 -20.13 20.31
CA ILE A 80 36.76 -19.65 18.94
C ILE A 80 35.33 -20.00 18.53
N LEU A 81 34.88 -21.24 18.82
CA LEU A 81 33.52 -21.66 18.53
C LEU A 81 32.50 -20.88 19.35
N ALA A 82 32.72 -20.66 20.64
CA ALA A 82 31.87 -19.84 21.49
C ALA A 82 31.78 -18.40 20.97
N LEU A 83 32.90 -17.81 20.52
CA LEU A 83 32.92 -16.50 19.86
C LEU A 83 32.09 -16.52 18.56
N GLY A 84 32.21 -17.58 17.76
CA GLY A 84 31.39 -17.74 16.53
C GLY A 84 29.90 -17.82 16.82
N VAL A 85 29.48 -18.54 17.86
CA VAL A 85 28.09 -18.61 18.32
C VAL A 85 27.59 -17.24 18.79
N ALA A 86 28.38 -16.54 19.62
CA ALA A 86 28.06 -15.19 20.08
C ALA A 86 27.94 -14.20 18.90
N ALA A 87 28.87 -14.25 17.95
CA ALA A 87 28.82 -13.42 16.74
C ALA A 87 27.57 -13.72 15.90
N SER A 88 27.20 -15.00 15.73
CA SER A 88 25.97 -15.36 15.03
C SER A 88 24.73 -14.84 15.72
N TYR A 89 24.64 -14.92 17.04
CA TYR A 89 23.55 -14.36 17.83
C TYR A 89 23.45 -12.83 17.68
N ILE A 90 24.57 -12.12 17.82
CA ILE A 90 24.65 -10.66 17.67
C ILE A 90 24.23 -10.26 16.26
N ARG A 91 24.70 -10.95 15.23
CA ARG A 91 24.31 -10.74 13.83
C ARG A 91 22.80 -10.78 13.66
N GLN A 92 22.16 -11.85 14.14
CA GLN A 92 20.72 -12.00 14.00
C GLN A 92 19.96 -10.91 14.75
N ARG A 93 20.40 -10.58 15.98
CA ARG A 93 19.77 -9.52 16.78
C ARG A 93 19.87 -8.14 16.11
N LEU A 94 21.04 -7.81 15.56
CA LEU A 94 21.24 -6.57 14.82
C LEU A 94 20.38 -6.52 13.56
N MET A 95 20.30 -7.62 12.80
CA MET A 95 19.48 -7.64 11.56
C MET A 95 17.99 -7.51 11.82
N VAL A 96 17.48 -8.01 12.94
CA VAL A 96 16.08 -7.74 13.36
C VAL A 96 15.89 -6.24 13.58
N SER A 97 16.81 -5.58 14.29
CA SER A 97 16.72 -4.14 14.55
C SER A 97 16.78 -3.32 13.26
N VAL A 98 17.74 -3.63 12.37
CA VAL A 98 17.88 -2.97 11.05
C VAL A 98 16.61 -3.16 10.21
N GLY A 99 16.13 -4.40 10.12
CA GLY A 99 14.95 -4.71 9.31
C GLY A 99 13.69 -4.02 9.82
N GLN A 100 13.38 -4.14 11.11
CA GLN A 100 12.16 -3.53 11.68
C GLN A 100 12.23 -2.00 11.67
N GLY A 101 13.39 -1.41 11.96
CA GLY A 101 13.55 0.04 11.93
C GLY A 101 13.44 0.59 10.51
N THR A 102 13.97 -0.09 9.49
CA THR A 102 13.79 0.31 8.09
C THR A 102 12.32 0.19 7.68
N MET A 103 11.60 -0.86 8.11
CA MET A 103 10.16 -1.01 7.82
C MET A 103 9.31 0.07 8.48
N LEU A 104 9.63 0.45 9.72
CA LEU A 104 8.97 1.57 10.39
C LEU A 104 9.11 2.84 9.53
N LYS A 105 10.33 3.16 9.09
CA LYS A 105 10.57 4.34 8.26
C LYS A 105 9.80 4.27 6.93
N ILE A 106 9.91 3.17 6.20
CA ILE A 106 9.21 3.01 4.90
C ILE A 106 7.69 3.14 5.06
N ARG A 107 7.09 2.52 6.09
CA ARG A 107 5.64 2.64 6.34
C ARG A 107 5.23 4.07 6.70
N THR A 108 6.03 4.76 7.51
CA THR A 108 5.77 6.15 7.86
C THR A 108 5.87 7.04 6.62
N ASP A 109 6.93 6.89 5.82
CA ASP A 109 7.13 7.67 4.60
C ASP A 109 5.99 7.41 3.59
N LEU A 110 5.59 6.13 3.39
CA LEU A 110 4.46 5.74 2.54
C LEU A 110 3.15 6.38 2.99
N PHE A 111 2.83 6.30 4.29
CA PHE A 111 1.58 6.83 4.81
C PHE A 111 1.54 8.36 4.70
N THR A 112 2.62 9.03 5.10
CA THR A 112 2.73 10.48 4.99
C THR A 112 2.59 10.94 3.53
N HIS A 113 3.21 10.20 2.61
CA HIS A 113 3.13 10.52 1.19
C HIS A 113 1.73 10.26 0.62
N MET A 114 1.11 9.13 0.98
CA MET A 114 -0.26 8.79 0.59
C MET A 114 -1.26 9.89 0.96
N GLU A 115 -1.15 10.46 2.16
CA GLU A 115 -2.01 11.59 2.60
C GLU A 115 -1.80 12.87 1.77
N SER A 116 -0.68 12.98 1.07
CA SER A 116 -0.39 14.12 0.19
C SER A 116 -0.86 13.93 -1.25
N LEU A 117 -1.34 12.73 -1.63
CA LEU A 117 -1.72 12.42 -3.01
C LEU A 117 -3.05 13.05 -3.41
N PRO A 118 -3.23 13.42 -4.70
CA PRO A 118 -4.50 13.91 -5.21
C PRO A 118 -5.57 12.79 -5.23
N ILE A 119 -6.84 13.18 -5.12
CA ILE A 119 -7.98 12.25 -5.19
C ILE A 119 -7.94 11.40 -6.46
N ARG A 120 -7.44 11.95 -7.58
CA ARG A 120 -7.26 11.23 -8.84
C ARG A 120 -6.51 9.90 -8.66
N TYR A 121 -5.52 9.85 -7.76
CA TYR A 121 -4.77 8.62 -7.50
C TYR A 121 -5.69 7.53 -6.94
N PHE A 122 -6.54 7.87 -5.99
CA PHE A 122 -7.47 6.92 -5.35
C PHE A 122 -8.63 6.52 -6.29
N ASP A 123 -9.04 7.41 -7.19
CA ASP A 123 -10.07 7.11 -8.20
C ASP A 123 -9.56 6.16 -9.30
N THR A 124 -8.23 6.13 -9.55
CA THR A 124 -7.62 5.32 -10.62
C THR A 124 -6.98 4.02 -10.13
N HIS A 125 -6.78 3.86 -8.81
CA HIS A 125 -6.18 2.68 -8.21
C HIS A 125 -7.14 2.01 -7.23
N SER A 126 -7.21 0.68 -7.26
CA SER A 126 -8.05 -0.03 -6.31
C SER A 126 -7.48 0.05 -4.88
N HIS A 127 -8.37 0.17 -3.88
CA HIS A 127 -7.96 0.14 -2.47
C HIS A 127 -7.20 -1.14 -2.11
N GLY A 128 -7.56 -2.28 -2.74
CA GLY A 128 -6.87 -3.55 -2.56
C GLY A 128 -5.43 -3.53 -3.06
N ASP A 129 -5.16 -2.89 -4.20
CA ASP A 129 -3.80 -2.75 -4.73
C ASP A 129 -2.94 -1.89 -3.82
N ILE A 130 -3.47 -0.74 -3.36
CA ILE A 130 -2.77 0.15 -2.42
C ILE A 130 -2.49 -0.60 -1.11
N MET A 131 -3.47 -1.32 -0.56
CA MET A 131 -3.31 -2.09 0.67
C MET A 131 -2.28 -3.22 0.52
N SER A 132 -2.20 -3.85 -0.67
CA SER A 132 -1.19 -4.87 -0.97
C SER A 132 0.23 -4.31 -0.91
N ILE A 133 0.45 -3.04 -1.27
CA ILE A 133 1.76 -2.37 -1.12
C ILE A 133 2.14 -2.31 0.36
N TYR A 134 1.22 -1.89 1.25
CA TYR A 134 1.47 -1.78 2.70
C TYR A 134 1.69 -3.11 3.40
N THR A 135 1.02 -4.16 2.95
CA THR A 135 1.06 -5.49 3.60
C THR A 135 2.10 -6.40 2.95
N ASN A 136 1.89 -6.77 1.70
CA ASN A 136 2.68 -7.79 1.02
C ASN A 136 4.04 -7.27 0.57
N ASP A 137 4.07 -6.09 -0.09
CA ASP A 137 5.31 -5.58 -0.66
C ASP A 137 6.29 -5.12 0.41
N VAL A 138 5.80 -4.42 1.43
CA VAL A 138 6.64 -4.03 2.57
C VAL A 138 7.17 -5.26 3.32
N ASP A 139 6.40 -6.36 3.45
CA ASP A 139 6.89 -7.58 4.09
C ASP A 139 7.96 -8.30 3.26
N THR A 140 7.82 -8.33 1.93
CA THR A 140 8.87 -8.86 1.05
C THR A 140 10.17 -8.04 1.13
N LEU A 141 10.07 -6.71 1.29
CA LEU A 141 11.23 -5.84 1.55
C LEU A 141 11.89 -6.16 2.90
N ARG A 142 11.09 -6.41 3.93
CA ARG A 142 11.60 -6.85 5.24
C ARG A 142 12.41 -8.13 5.11
N GLN A 143 11.89 -9.12 4.39
CA GLN A 143 12.57 -10.39 4.15
C GLN A 143 13.87 -10.19 3.36
N LEU A 144 13.87 -9.32 2.36
CA LEU A 144 15.08 -8.98 1.59
C LEU A 144 16.18 -8.39 2.48
N ILE A 145 15.85 -7.37 3.29
CA ILE A 145 16.80 -6.65 4.13
C ILE A 145 17.27 -7.51 5.30
N SER A 146 16.34 -8.17 6.01
CA SER A 146 16.65 -8.88 7.25
C SER A 146 17.25 -10.27 7.03
N GLN A 147 16.99 -10.91 5.88
CA GLN A 147 17.38 -12.30 5.63
C GLN A 147 18.19 -12.46 4.34
N SER A 148 17.65 -12.05 3.18
CA SER A 148 18.26 -12.40 1.89
C SER A 148 19.61 -11.72 1.67
N ILE A 149 19.72 -10.41 1.90
CA ILE A 149 20.98 -9.67 1.73
C ILE A 149 22.07 -10.19 2.70
N PRO A 150 21.83 -10.29 4.03
CA PRO A 150 22.82 -10.83 4.95
C PRO A 150 23.25 -12.27 4.62
N GLU A 151 22.31 -13.12 4.18
CA GLU A 151 22.63 -14.51 3.86
C GLU A 151 23.45 -14.64 2.58
N ILE A 152 23.23 -13.79 1.58
CA ILE A 152 24.08 -13.73 0.38
C ILE A 152 25.49 -13.27 0.73
N ILE A 153 25.60 -12.23 1.57
CA ILE A 153 26.92 -11.74 2.03
C ILE A 153 27.63 -12.83 2.84
N ASN A 154 26.92 -13.49 3.75
CA ASN A 154 27.43 -14.61 4.52
C ASN A 154 27.92 -15.76 3.62
N SER A 155 27.10 -16.14 2.65
CA SER A 155 27.42 -17.19 1.68
C SER A 155 28.63 -16.82 0.81
N ALA A 156 28.69 -15.58 0.31
CA ALA A 156 29.81 -15.11 -0.50
C ALA A 156 31.14 -15.11 0.29
N ILE A 157 31.13 -14.55 1.50
CA ILE A 157 32.30 -14.53 2.37
C ILE A 157 32.73 -15.97 2.72
N SER A 158 31.76 -16.83 3.08
CA SER A 158 32.07 -18.24 3.42
C SER A 158 32.68 -18.99 2.24
N VAL A 159 32.12 -18.85 1.03
CA VAL A 159 32.66 -19.47 -0.19
C VAL A 159 34.10 -19.03 -0.44
N VAL A 160 34.39 -17.74 -0.35
CA VAL A 160 35.75 -17.20 -0.57
C VAL A 160 36.73 -17.75 0.50
N MET A 161 36.33 -17.67 1.76
CA MET A 161 37.21 -18.13 2.86
C MET A 161 37.46 -19.64 2.83
N VAL A 162 36.40 -20.45 2.58
CA VAL A 162 36.52 -21.91 2.46
C VAL A 162 37.37 -22.29 1.25
N PHE A 163 37.21 -21.58 0.11
CA PHE A 163 38.02 -21.80 -1.08
C PHE A 163 39.52 -21.64 -0.80
N PHE A 164 39.93 -20.58 -0.12
CA PHE A 164 41.33 -20.37 0.26
C PHE A 164 41.81 -21.44 1.27
N ALA A 165 40.97 -21.86 2.20
CA ALA A 165 41.28 -22.94 3.12
C ALA A 165 41.49 -24.30 2.41
N MET A 166 40.65 -24.59 1.37
CA MET A 166 40.80 -25.78 0.54
C MET A 166 42.09 -25.75 -0.28
N LEU A 167 42.43 -24.61 -0.90
CA LEU A 167 43.68 -24.42 -1.65
C LEU A 167 44.93 -24.66 -0.76
N ASN A 168 44.91 -24.11 0.46
CA ASN A 168 45.99 -24.29 1.43
C ASN A 168 46.11 -25.75 1.91
N ASN A 169 44.99 -26.50 1.91
CA ASN A 169 45.00 -27.90 2.32
C ASN A 169 45.49 -28.82 1.18
N SER A 170 44.95 -28.67 -0.05
CA SER A 170 45.41 -29.39 -1.25
C SER A 170 44.86 -28.72 -2.53
N TRP A 171 45.73 -28.16 -3.36
CA TRP A 171 45.32 -27.53 -4.63
C TRP A 171 44.79 -28.53 -5.65
N ILE A 172 45.30 -29.79 -5.68
CA ILE A 172 44.84 -30.85 -6.58
C ILE A 172 43.38 -31.22 -6.30
N MET A 173 43.08 -31.45 -5.00
CA MET A 173 41.74 -31.78 -4.57
C MET A 173 40.76 -30.63 -4.75
N THR A 174 41.25 -29.39 -4.63
CA THR A 174 40.42 -28.19 -4.87
C THR A 174 40.00 -28.09 -6.31
N ILE A 175 40.87 -28.35 -7.28
CA ILE A 175 40.53 -28.41 -8.72
C ILE A 175 39.47 -29.49 -8.97
N LEU A 176 39.69 -30.70 -8.42
CA LEU A 176 38.71 -31.80 -8.54
C LEU A 176 37.32 -31.37 -8.01
N SER A 177 37.30 -30.77 -6.83
CA SER A 177 36.07 -30.28 -6.19
C SER A 177 35.36 -29.24 -7.02
N LEU A 178 36.10 -28.30 -7.66
CA LEU A 178 35.53 -27.27 -8.56
C LEU A 178 34.90 -27.91 -9.81
N ILE A 179 35.54 -28.94 -10.39
CA ILE A 179 34.97 -29.65 -11.55
C ILE A 179 33.64 -30.32 -11.17
N LEU A 180 33.63 -31.03 -10.05
CA LEU A 180 32.42 -31.70 -9.55
C LEU A 180 31.30 -30.72 -9.20
N LEU A 181 31.65 -29.59 -8.58
CA LEU A 181 30.70 -28.51 -8.30
C LEU A 181 30.11 -27.91 -9.58
N THR A 182 30.94 -27.63 -10.59
CA THR A 182 30.48 -27.12 -11.87
C THR A 182 29.48 -28.07 -12.51
N PHE A 183 29.76 -29.36 -12.49
CA PHE A 183 28.82 -30.40 -12.97
C PHE A 183 27.50 -30.37 -12.18
N GLN A 184 27.57 -30.31 -10.85
CA GLN A 184 26.41 -30.20 -9.98
C GLN A 184 25.56 -28.95 -10.28
N MET A 185 26.22 -27.80 -10.50
CA MET A 185 25.54 -26.54 -10.84
C MET A 185 24.83 -26.62 -12.21
N LEU A 186 25.46 -27.20 -13.23
CA LEU A 186 24.86 -27.38 -14.54
C LEU A 186 23.65 -28.33 -14.50
N ALA A 187 23.73 -29.42 -13.75
CA ALA A 187 22.62 -30.34 -13.54
C ALA A 187 21.45 -29.65 -12.84
N SER A 188 21.73 -28.92 -11.76
CA SER A 188 20.73 -28.14 -11.01
C SER A 188 20.06 -27.06 -11.85
N ALA A 189 20.83 -26.31 -12.65
CA ALA A 189 20.30 -25.28 -13.53
C ALA A 189 19.36 -25.86 -14.60
N LYS A 190 19.68 -27.04 -15.17
CA LYS A 190 18.82 -27.73 -16.12
C LYS A 190 17.48 -28.14 -15.50
N LEU A 191 17.52 -28.70 -14.29
CA LEU A 191 16.31 -29.10 -13.55
C LEU A 191 15.47 -27.90 -13.14
N ALA A 192 16.11 -26.84 -12.64
CA ALA A 192 15.44 -25.60 -12.25
C ALA A 192 14.72 -24.93 -13.45
N LYS A 193 15.33 -24.94 -14.65
CA LYS A 193 14.71 -24.45 -15.88
C LYS A 193 13.46 -25.26 -16.26
N LEU A 194 13.53 -26.56 -16.09
CA LEU A 194 12.40 -27.46 -16.39
C LEU A 194 11.25 -27.22 -15.40
N SER A 195 11.55 -27.17 -14.11
CA SER A 195 10.58 -26.85 -13.04
C SER A 195 9.93 -25.49 -13.26
N GLY A 196 10.73 -24.46 -13.58
CA GLY A 196 10.23 -23.08 -13.75
C GLY A 196 9.15 -22.94 -14.82
N LYS A 197 9.23 -23.72 -15.91
CA LYS A 197 8.18 -23.71 -16.95
C LYS A 197 6.82 -24.16 -16.41
N HIS A 198 6.81 -25.21 -15.59
CA HIS A 198 5.57 -25.76 -15.00
C HIS A 198 5.04 -24.87 -13.87
N PHE A 199 5.92 -24.20 -13.11
CA PHE A 199 5.49 -23.22 -12.10
C PHE A 199 4.72 -22.04 -12.69
N VAL A 200 5.11 -21.54 -13.87
CA VAL A 200 4.36 -20.48 -14.57
C VAL A 200 2.95 -20.95 -14.92
N ALA A 201 2.81 -22.19 -15.42
CA ALA A 201 1.50 -22.76 -15.74
C ALA A 201 0.65 -22.97 -14.47
N GLN A 202 1.26 -23.47 -13.39
CA GLN A 202 0.59 -23.60 -12.08
C GLN A 202 0.07 -22.26 -11.57
N GLN A 203 0.89 -21.21 -11.64
CA GLN A 203 0.50 -19.89 -11.16
C GLN A 203 -0.66 -19.30 -11.98
N ALA A 204 -0.65 -19.50 -13.30
CA ALA A 204 -1.75 -19.08 -14.16
C ALA A 204 -3.06 -19.80 -13.83
N ASN A 205 -3.01 -21.13 -13.61
CA ASN A 205 -4.18 -21.91 -13.26
C ASN A 205 -4.68 -21.61 -11.84
N LEU A 206 -3.78 -21.35 -10.88
CA LEU A 206 -4.14 -20.87 -9.54
C LEU A 206 -4.90 -19.53 -9.60
N GLY A 207 -4.44 -18.61 -10.45
CA GLY A 207 -5.14 -17.34 -10.67
C GLY A 207 -6.56 -17.53 -11.22
N ARG A 208 -6.76 -18.50 -12.15
CA ARG A 208 -8.10 -18.85 -12.69
C ARG A 208 -9.02 -19.40 -11.60
N VAL A 209 -8.53 -20.35 -10.81
CA VAL A 209 -9.29 -20.95 -9.70
C VAL A 209 -9.69 -19.88 -8.68
N ASN A 210 -8.75 -19.02 -8.28
CA ASN A 210 -9.03 -17.95 -7.33
C ASN A 210 -10.06 -16.94 -7.87
N GLY A 211 -9.93 -16.53 -9.15
CA GLY A 211 -10.89 -15.64 -9.79
C GLY A 211 -12.29 -16.26 -9.86
N PHE A 212 -12.40 -17.55 -10.16
CA PHE A 212 -13.68 -18.25 -10.15
C PHE A 212 -14.30 -18.34 -8.75
N ILE A 213 -13.48 -18.61 -7.71
CA ILE A 213 -13.94 -18.62 -6.31
C ILE A 213 -14.48 -17.23 -5.93
N GLU A 214 -13.76 -16.16 -6.24
CA GLU A 214 -14.17 -14.79 -5.94
C GLU A 214 -15.50 -14.44 -6.65
N GLU A 215 -15.65 -14.80 -7.93
CA GLU A 215 -16.87 -14.62 -8.70
C GLU A 215 -18.05 -15.35 -8.06
N MET A 216 -17.86 -16.63 -7.71
CA MET A 216 -18.93 -17.44 -7.09
C MET A 216 -19.27 -16.94 -5.68
N MET A 217 -18.30 -16.52 -4.88
CA MET A 217 -18.55 -15.94 -3.55
C MET A 217 -19.35 -14.64 -3.65
N THR A 218 -18.97 -13.76 -4.56
CA THR A 218 -19.69 -12.49 -4.80
C THR A 218 -21.08 -12.73 -5.34
N GLY A 219 -21.23 -13.68 -6.27
CA GLY A 219 -22.48 -14.07 -6.90
C GLY A 219 -23.29 -15.12 -6.13
N GLN A 220 -22.91 -15.50 -4.89
CA GLN A 220 -23.50 -16.67 -4.19
C GLN A 220 -25.02 -16.60 -4.06
N LYS A 221 -25.60 -15.41 -3.84
CA LYS A 221 -27.06 -15.24 -3.79
C LYS A 221 -27.73 -15.58 -5.12
N VAL A 222 -27.09 -15.25 -6.23
CA VAL A 222 -27.58 -15.55 -7.58
C VAL A 222 -27.51 -17.03 -7.85
N VAL A 223 -26.38 -17.66 -7.54
CA VAL A 223 -26.20 -19.13 -7.66
C VAL A 223 -27.32 -19.87 -6.91
N LYS A 224 -27.60 -19.44 -5.66
CA LYS A 224 -28.63 -20.04 -4.80
C LYS A 224 -30.06 -19.85 -5.34
N VAL A 225 -30.39 -18.63 -5.78
CA VAL A 225 -31.74 -18.32 -6.28
C VAL A 225 -32.06 -19.10 -7.56
N PHE A 226 -31.06 -19.30 -8.42
CA PHE A 226 -31.23 -20.04 -9.68
C PHE A 226 -30.90 -21.53 -9.57
N CYS A 227 -30.54 -22.04 -8.37
CA CYS A 227 -30.18 -23.43 -8.10
C CYS A 227 -29.09 -23.98 -9.05
N HIS A 228 -28.03 -23.18 -9.29
CA HIS A 228 -26.95 -23.54 -10.21
C HIS A 228 -25.71 -24.07 -9.47
N GLU A 229 -25.84 -24.58 -8.24
CA GLU A 229 -24.72 -25.09 -7.43
C GLU A 229 -23.99 -26.26 -8.11
N GLU A 230 -24.73 -27.23 -8.67
CA GLU A 230 -24.11 -28.39 -9.33
C GLU A 230 -23.25 -27.96 -10.54
N LYS A 231 -23.76 -27.04 -11.34
CA LYS A 231 -23.01 -26.50 -12.48
C LYS A 231 -21.77 -25.71 -12.05
N ALA A 232 -21.87 -24.94 -10.96
CA ALA A 232 -20.73 -24.21 -10.40
C ALA A 232 -19.66 -25.17 -9.87
N ILE A 233 -20.08 -26.28 -9.23
CA ILE A 233 -19.17 -27.36 -8.76
C ILE A 233 -18.47 -28.02 -9.95
N GLU A 234 -19.19 -28.37 -11.00
CA GLU A 234 -18.62 -28.98 -12.21
C GLU A 234 -17.55 -28.07 -12.85
N GLN A 235 -17.83 -26.78 -12.99
CA GLN A 235 -16.88 -25.81 -13.52
C GLN A 235 -15.65 -25.64 -12.60
N PHE A 236 -15.88 -25.64 -11.30
CA PHE A 236 -14.78 -25.57 -10.32
C PHE A 236 -13.89 -26.82 -10.41
N ASP A 237 -14.48 -27.99 -10.51
CA ASP A 237 -13.75 -29.27 -10.61
C ASP A 237 -12.87 -29.31 -11.86
N GLU A 238 -13.36 -28.81 -13.00
CA GLU A 238 -12.57 -28.72 -14.23
C GLU A 238 -11.35 -27.78 -14.04
N LEU A 239 -11.55 -26.60 -13.49
CA LEU A 239 -10.48 -25.63 -13.22
C LEU A 239 -9.47 -26.18 -12.19
N ASN A 240 -9.97 -26.83 -11.14
CA ASN A 240 -9.16 -27.42 -10.09
C ASN A 240 -8.35 -28.63 -10.60
N GLU A 241 -8.89 -29.42 -11.53
CA GLU A 241 -8.15 -30.52 -12.18
C GLU A 241 -7.02 -29.97 -13.07
N GLN A 242 -7.24 -28.88 -13.79
CA GLN A 242 -6.18 -28.18 -14.54
C GLN A 242 -5.07 -27.66 -13.60
N LEU A 243 -5.47 -27.10 -12.44
CA LEU A 243 -4.53 -26.68 -11.41
C LEU A 243 -3.78 -27.89 -10.84
N ARG A 244 -4.48 -28.97 -10.48
CA ARG A 244 -3.88 -30.22 -9.98
C ARG A 244 -2.81 -30.74 -10.92
N THR A 245 -3.12 -30.83 -12.21
CA THR A 245 -2.20 -31.35 -13.23
C THR A 245 -0.94 -30.46 -13.36
N SER A 246 -1.12 -29.16 -13.44
CA SER A 246 0.02 -28.21 -13.54
C SER A 246 0.84 -28.17 -12.25
N ALA A 247 0.20 -28.22 -11.08
CA ALA A 247 0.86 -28.27 -9.78
C ALA A 247 1.62 -29.59 -9.58
N HIS A 248 1.05 -30.73 -10.01
CA HIS A 248 1.73 -32.02 -9.96
C HIS A 248 3.05 -31.98 -10.73
N GLU A 249 3.02 -31.54 -11.99
CA GLU A 249 4.23 -31.46 -12.81
C GLU A 249 5.25 -30.44 -12.27
N ALA A 250 4.80 -29.27 -11.80
CA ALA A 250 5.68 -28.28 -11.18
C ALA A 250 6.38 -28.84 -9.93
N ASN A 251 5.61 -29.45 -9.02
CA ASN A 251 6.15 -29.98 -7.77
C ASN A 251 6.97 -31.26 -7.98
N ARG A 252 6.62 -32.11 -8.97
CA ARG A 252 7.42 -33.27 -9.34
C ARG A 252 8.89 -32.89 -9.62
N TRP A 253 9.10 -31.87 -10.46
CA TRP A 253 10.44 -31.42 -10.79
C TRP A 253 11.09 -30.62 -9.65
N ALA A 254 10.34 -29.79 -8.94
CA ALA A 254 10.85 -29.01 -7.82
C ALA A 254 11.32 -29.90 -6.66
N ASN A 255 10.50 -30.86 -6.25
CA ASN A 255 10.82 -31.76 -5.14
C ASN A 255 11.92 -32.77 -5.48
N THR A 256 12.20 -32.98 -6.76
CA THR A 256 13.33 -33.82 -7.21
C THR A 256 14.67 -33.09 -7.14
N LEU A 257 14.67 -31.75 -7.19
CA LEU A 257 15.88 -30.91 -7.13
C LEU A 257 16.70 -31.13 -5.84
N GLY A 258 16.03 -31.14 -4.68
CA GLY A 258 16.67 -31.31 -3.38
C GLY A 258 17.41 -32.65 -3.27
N PRO A 259 16.74 -33.79 -3.45
CA PRO A 259 17.37 -35.12 -3.42
C PRO A 259 18.50 -35.27 -4.44
N ILE A 260 18.33 -34.79 -5.68
CA ILE A 260 19.40 -34.86 -6.68
C ILE A 260 20.63 -34.05 -6.25
N ASN A 261 20.44 -32.82 -5.78
CA ASN A 261 21.54 -32.01 -5.29
C ASN A 261 22.29 -32.65 -4.11
N ASN A 262 21.56 -33.19 -3.15
CA ASN A 262 22.14 -33.88 -2.01
C ASN A 262 22.93 -35.13 -2.45
N ASN A 263 22.36 -35.94 -3.35
CA ASN A 263 23.03 -37.15 -3.84
C ASN A 263 24.27 -36.80 -4.71
N LEU A 264 24.20 -35.76 -5.54
CA LEU A 264 25.38 -35.26 -6.26
C LEU A 264 26.46 -34.77 -5.31
N GLY A 265 26.08 -34.13 -4.18
CA GLY A 265 26.99 -33.77 -3.10
C GLY A 265 27.64 -34.99 -2.42
N HIS A 266 26.88 -36.05 -2.18
CA HIS A 266 27.40 -37.30 -1.65
C HIS A 266 28.35 -38.01 -2.63
N ILE A 267 27.98 -38.04 -3.93
CA ILE A 267 28.87 -38.58 -4.98
C ILE A 267 30.18 -37.77 -5.04
N SER A 268 30.08 -36.45 -5.02
CA SER A 268 31.28 -35.58 -4.95
C SER A 268 32.15 -35.89 -3.74
N TYR A 269 31.54 -36.09 -2.56
CA TYR A 269 32.25 -36.48 -1.35
C TYR A 269 32.98 -37.83 -1.52
N VAL A 270 32.30 -38.85 -2.06
CA VAL A 270 32.88 -40.20 -2.29
C VAL A 270 34.02 -40.12 -3.30
N ILE A 271 33.85 -39.42 -4.42
CA ILE A 271 34.91 -39.25 -5.42
C ILE A 271 36.12 -38.54 -4.80
N CYS A 272 35.92 -37.48 -4.03
CA CYS A 272 36.98 -36.79 -3.33
C CYS A 272 37.66 -37.71 -2.30
N ALA A 273 36.92 -38.53 -1.57
CA ALA A 273 37.47 -39.51 -0.64
C ALA A 273 38.33 -40.56 -1.34
N MET A 274 37.82 -41.13 -2.45
CA MET A 274 38.57 -42.13 -3.24
C MET A 274 39.88 -41.57 -3.82
N VAL A 275 39.79 -40.43 -4.53
CA VAL A 275 40.96 -39.80 -5.16
C VAL A 275 41.94 -39.31 -4.11
N GLY A 276 41.48 -38.72 -3.00
CA GLY A 276 42.31 -38.28 -1.91
C GLY A 276 43.03 -39.44 -1.17
N SER A 277 42.33 -40.59 -0.99
CA SER A 277 42.93 -41.79 -0.41
C SER A 277 43.96 -42.39 -1.37
N ALA A 278 43.65 -42.48 -2.66
CA ALA A 278 44.62 -42.94 -3.67
C ALA A 278 45.88 -42.04 -3.70
N LEU A 279 45.70 -40.72 -3.65
CA LEU A 279 46.79 -39.76 -3.60
C LEU A 279 47.62 -39.93 -2.29
N SER A 280 46.98 -40.18 -1.16
CA SER A 280 47.64 -40.45 0.13
C SER A 280 48.50 -41.71 0.08
N ILE A 281 47.97 -42.79 -0.47
CA ILE A 281 48.71 -44.07 -0.61
C ILE A 281 49.87 -43.92 -1.59
N ALA A 282 49.61 -43.34 -2.77
CA ALA A 282 50.64 -43.20 -3.82
C ALA A 282 51.81 -42.31 -3.42
N THR A 283 51.59 -41.33 -2.52
CA THR A 283 52.61 -40.37 -2.06
C THR A 283 53.15 -40.71 -0.66
N GLY A 284 52.76 -41.81 -0.07
CA GLY A 284 53.14 -42.15 1.31
C GLY A 284 52.77 -41.09 2.34
N GLY A 285 51.67 -40.37 2.11
CA GLY A 285 51.18 -39.32 3.00
C GLY A 285 51.83 -37.95 2.86
N THR A 286 52.81 -37.76 1.98
CA THR A 286 53.54 -36.48 1.83
C THR A 286 52.70 -35.37 1.25
N LEU A 287 51.93 -35.62 0.18
CA LEU A 287 51.04 -34.66 -0.44
C LEU A 287 49.66 -34.63 0.23
N MET A 288 49.16 -35.77 0.72
CA MET A 288 47.88 -35.90 1.37
C MET A 288 47.96 -36.84 2.57
N SER A 289 48.00 -36.31 3.80
CA SER A 289 47.87 -37.12 5.02
C SER A 289 46.39 -37.47 5.28
N THR A 290 46.17 -38.46 6.15
CA THR A 290 44.79 -38.85 6.55
C THR A 290 44.03 -37.69 7.18
N GLY A 291 44.66 -36.90 8.03
CA GLY A 291 44.04 -35.72 8.64
C GLY A 291 43.75 -34.62 7.63
N ARG A 292 44.64 -34.37 6.66
CA ARG A 292 44.37 -33.44 5.53
C ARG A 292 43.16 -33.90 4.70
N LEU A 293 43.05 -35.20 4.44
CA LEU A 293 41.92 -35.73 3.70
C LEU A 293 40.58 -35.50 4.43
N VAL A 294 40.52 -35.84 5.72
CA VAL A 294 39.29 -35.65 6.53
C VAL A 294 38.94 -34.16 6.62
N ALA A 295 39.89 -33.28 6.85
CA ALA A 295 39.66 -31.83 6.86
C ALA A 295 39.19 -31.33 5.50
N PHE A 296 39.77 -31.81 4.39
CA PHE A 296 39.34 -31.43 3.03
C PHE A 296 37.90 -31.84 2.74
N LEU A 297 37.52 -33.05 3.13
CA LEU A 297 36.15 -33.55 2.95
C LEU A 297 35.13 -32.71 3.74
N THR A 298 35.49 -32.23 4.93
CA THR A 298 34.66 -31.33 5.75
C THR A 298 34.58 -29.95 5.08
N LEU A 299 35.70 -29.40 4.57
CA LEU A 299 35.71 -28.14 3.84
C LEU A 299 34.90 -28.21 2.53
N ASN A 300 35.00 -29.33 1.79
CA ASN A 300 34.23 -29.56 0.55
C ASN A 300 32.70 -29.48 0.79
N ARG A 301 32.24 -30.06 1.90
CA ARG A 301 30.86 -29.96 2.32
C ARG A 301 30.47 -28.52 2.67
N SER A 302 31.31 -27.82 3.42
CA SER A 302 31.12 -26.41 3.80
C SER A 302 31.19 -25.46 2.59
N PHE A 303 31.83 -25.86 1.49
CA PHE A 303 31.89 -25.09 0.23
C PHE A 303 30.63 -25.20 -0.60
N SER A 304 30.00 -26.38 -0.67
CA SER A 304 28.83 -26.63 -1.49
C SER A 304 27.52 -26.04 -0.93
N GLN A 305 27.38 -25.99 0.40
CA GLN A 305 26.18 -25.56 1.08
C GLN A 305 25.80 -24.10 0.82
N PRO A 306 26.71 -23.10 0.93
CA PRO A 306 26.39 -21.68 0.67
C PRO A 306 25.95 -21.41 -0.77
N ILE A 307 26.46 -22.17 -1.74
CA ILE A 307 26.09 -22.04 -3.15
C ILE A 307 24.63 -22.41 -3.37
N SER A 308 24.16 -23.47 -2.71
CA SER A 308 22.75 -23.85 -2.73
C SER A 308 21.86 -22.80 -2.06
N GLN A 309 22.31 -22.19 -0.97
CA GLN A 309 21.60 -21.10 -0.28
C GLN A 309 21.45 -19.86 -1.16
N ILE A 310 22.51 -19.42 -1.86
CA ILE A 310 22.43 -18.31 -2.81
C ILE A 310 21.34 -18.57 -3.87
N THR A 311 21.31 -19.79 -4.40
CA THR A 311 20.31 -20.16 -5.42
C THR A 311 18.86 -20.06 -4.91
N GLN A 312 18.63 -20.46 -3.66
CA GLN A 312 17.29 -20.34 -3.02
C GLN A 312 16.90 -18.88 -2.80
N GLN A 313 17.85 -18.01 -2.46
CA GLN A 313 17.58 -16.59 -2.21
C GLN A 313 17.26 -15.79 -3.47
N LEU A 314 17.66 -16.25 -4.67
CA LEU A 314 17.44 -15.51 -5.92
C LEU A 314 15.96 -15.23 -6.18
N ASN A 315 15.07 -16.18 -5.92
CA ASN A 315 13.63 -15.98 -6.11
C ASN A 315 13.06 -14.94 -5.13
N SER A 316 13.48 -15.00 -3.87
CA SER A 316 13.06 -14.01 -2.85
C SER A 316 13.52 -12.60 -3.21
N ILE A 317 14.72 -12.46 -3.78
CA ILE A 317 15.24 -11.17 -4.24
C ILE A 317 14.41 -10.62 -5.40
N ILE A 318 14.09 -11.45 -6.40
CA ILE A 318 13.29 -11.02 -7.55
C ILE A 318 11.91 -10.54 -7.11
N MET A 319 11.25 -11.29 -6.21
CA MET A 319 9.95 -10.91 -5.66
C MET A 319 10.03 -9.61 -4.85
N ALA A 320 11.05 -9.49 -4.02
CA ALA A 320 11.24 -8.29 -3.20
C ALA A 320 11.60 -7.06 -4.03
N LEU A 321 12.36 -7.20 -5.12
CA LEU A 321 12.65 -6.08 -6.02
C LEU A 321 11.40 -5.62 -6.77
N ALA A 322 10.51 -6.54 -7.15
CA ALA A 322 9.22 -6.19 -7.75
C ALA A 322 8.32 -5.45 -6.73
N GLY A 323 8.29 -5.89 -5.47
CA GLY A 323 7.60 -5.18 -4.40
C GLY A 323 8.21 -3.80 -4.12
N ALA A 324 9.55 -3.72 -4.11
CA ALA A 324 10.27 -2.45 -3.97
C ALA A 324 9.93 -1.44 -5.07
N GLU A 325 9.79 -1.91 -6.30
CA GLU A 325 9.38 -1.07 -7.44
C GLU A 325 8.01 -0.45 -7.21
N ARG A 326 7.02 -1.24 -6.77
CA ARG A 326 5.68 -0.72 -6.44
C ARG A 326 5.69 0.27 -5.27
N VAL A 327 6.44 -0.06 -4.21
CA VAL A 327 6.64 0.84 -3.06
C VAL A 327 7.24 2.18 -3.50
N PHE A 328 8.30 2.14 -4.32
CA PHE A 328 8.93 3.38 -4.78
C PHE A 328 8.11 4.14 -5.82
N ASN A 329 7.36 3.46 -6.67
CA ASN A 329 6.42 4.12 -7.59
C ASN A 329 5.37 4.91 -6.81
N LEU A 330 4.82 4.35 -5.73
CA LEU A 330 3.90 5.08 -4.86
C LEU A 330 4.58 6.29 -4.20
N LEU A 331 5.82 6.15 -3.72
CA LEU A 331 6.59 7.25 -3.10
C LEU A 331 7.03 8.34 -4.10
N ASP A 332 7.09 8.00 -5.39
CA ASP A 332 7.49 8.93 -6.46
C ASP A 332 6.28 9.56 -7.17
N GLU A 333 5.05 9.13 -6.82
CA GLU A 333 3.83 9.74 -7.34
C GLU A 333 3.78 11.22 -6.93
N ALA A 334 3.35 12.08 -7.84
CA ALA A 334 3.35 13.51 -7.57
C ALA A 334 2.32 13.88 -6.49
N PRO A 335 2.71 14.59 -5.43
CA PRO A 335 1.76 15.08 -4.43
C PRO A 335 0.77 16.06 -5.04
N GLU A 336 -0.35 16.27 -4.37
CA GLU A 336 -1.36 17.25 -4.81
C GLU A 336 -0.74 18.64 -4.89
N ALA A 337 -0.66 19.20 -6.11
CA ALA A 337 -0.13 20.54 -6.32
C ALA A 337 -1.09 21.61 -5.76
N ASP A 338 -0.59 22.52 -4.95
CA ASP A 338 -1.31 23.68 -4.45
C ASP A 338 -0.49 24.96 -4.63
N ASN A 339 -0.85 25.75 -5.63
CA ASN A 339 -0.23 27.04 -5.92
C ASN A 339 -1.08 28.21 -5.38
N GLY A 340 -2.06 27.93 -4.51
CA GLY A 340 -2.91 28.94 -3.90
C GLY A 340 -2.15 29.82 -2.92
N TYR A 341 -2.47 31.11 -2.89
CA TYR A 341 -1.88 32.09 -2.00
C TYR A 341 -2.93 32.92 -1.23
N VAL A 342 -4.21 32.78 -1.57
CA VAL A 342 -5.33 33.36 -0.83
C VAL A 342 -5.67 32.44 0.33
N GLU A 343 -5.75 32.98 1.52
CA GLU A 343 -5.97 32.26 2.78
C GLU A 343 -7.34 32.58 3.37
N LEU A 344 -7.91 31.61 4.09
CA LEU A 344 -9.13 31.80 4.88
C LEU A 344 -8.76 32.17 6.32
N VAL A 345 -9.18 33.35 6.77
CA VAL A 345 -8.89 33.86 8.09
C VAL A 345 -10.15 34.20 8.89
N ASN A 346 -10.06 34.15 10.24
CA ASN A 346 -11.09 34.74 11.07
C ASN A 346 -11.06 36.26 10.93
N ALA A 347 -12.23 36.89 10.89
CA ALA A 347 -12.33 38.32 10.67
C ALA A 347 -13.30 38.99 11.66
N LYS A 348 -13.12 40.30 11.83
CA LYS A 348 -14.08 41.20 12.50
C LYS A 348 -14.52 42.23 11.48
N GLU A 349 -15.81 42.56 11.46
CA GLU A 349 -16.40 43.59 10.63
C GLU A 349 -16.63 44.80 11.51
N ALA A 350 -16.00 45.92 11.17
CA ALA A 350 -16.21 47.19 11.86
C ALA A 350 -17.54 47.86 11.43
N PRO A 351 -18.08 48.83 12.19
CA PRO A 351 -19.35 49.48 11.85
C PRO A 351 -19.36 50.18 10.50
N ASP A 352 -18.18 50.54 9.98
CA ASP A 352 -17.98 51.15 8.64
C ASP A 352 -17.91 50.09 7.50
N GLY A 353 -18.07 48.79 7.80
CA GLY A 353 -17.97 47.69 6.84
C GLY A 353 -16.54 47.25 6.55
N THR A 354 -15.54 47.79 7.23
CA THR A 354 -14.14 47.38 7.06
C THR A 354 -13.92 46.01 7.72
N ILE A 355 -13.35 45.06 6.96
CA ILE A 355 -13.04 43.72 7.44
C ILE A 355 -11.57 43.66 7.85
N THR A 356 -11.30 43.20 9.07
CA THR A 356 -9.95 43.04 9.61
C THR A 356 -9.72 41.63 10.12
N GLU A 357 -8.53 41.12 9.92
CA GLU A 357 -8.12 39.78 10.42
C GLU A 357 -8.05 39.79 11.95
N THR A 358 -8.45 38.66 12.56
CA THR A 358 -8.36 38.42 14.00
C THR A 358 -7.93 36.98 14.26
N THR A 359 -7.26 36.77 15.39
CA THR A 359 -6.95 35.43 15.89
C THR A 359 -8.11 34.77 16.65
N GLU A 360 -9.07 35.59 17.09
CA GLU A 360 -10.25 35.12 17.83
C GLU A 360 -11.29 34.51 16.86
N ARG A 361 -11.96 33.48 17.29
CA ARG A 361 -13.08 32.91 16.54
C ARG A 361 -14.32 33.78 16.70
N THR A 362 -14.69 34.50 15.68
CA THR A 362 -15.83 35.42 15.66
C THR A 362 -17.08 34.85 14.99
N GLY A 363 -16.95 33.69 14.31
CA GLY A 363 -17.97 33.17 13.40
C GLY A 363 -18.01 33.86 12.04
N LEU A 364 -17.23 34.92 11.84
CA LEU A 364 -17.04 35.60 10.56
C LEU A 364 -15.72 35.18 9.94
N TRP A 365 -15.76 34.78 8.68
CA TRP A 365 -14.61 34.40 7.90
C TRP A 365 -14.39 35.34 6.73
N ALA A 366 -13.15 35.56 6.36
CA ALA A 366 -12.78 36.37 5.20
C ALA A 366 -11.63 35.75 4.41
N TRP A 367 -11.63 35.98 3.11
CA TRP A 367 -10.52 35.71 2.23
C TRP A 367 -9.48 36.81 2.35
N LYS A 368 -8.27 36.47 2.79
CA LYS A 368 -7.10 37.33 2.78
C LYS A 368 -6.40 37.17 1.44
N HIS A 369 -6.54 38.17 0.58
CA HIS A 369 -6.02 38.16 -0.78
C HIS A 369 -4.84 39.13 -0.90
N PRO A 370 -3.59 38.64 -0.86
CA PRO A 370 -2.42 39.49 -1.15
C PRO A 370 -2.34 39.76 -2.66
N HIS A 371 -2.14 41.04 -3.01
CA HIS A 371 -1.95 41.49 -4.39
C HIS A 371 -0.47 41.58 -4.69
N THR A 372 0.02 40.77 -5.64
CA THR A 372 1.46 40.73 -6.00
C THR A 372 1.94 42.00 -6.74
N ALA A 373 1.01 42.77 -7.30
CA ALA A 373 1.35 43.96 -8.10
C ALA A 373 1.78 45.16 -7.27
N ASP A 374 1.17 45.37 -6.11
CA ASP A 374 1.37 46.56 -5.25
C ASP A 374 1.68 46.22 -3.78
N GLY A 375 1.74 44.91 -3.45
CA GLY A 375 1.97 44.41 -2.09
C GLY A 375 0.81 44.65 -1.12
N SER A 376 -0.36 45.14 -1.59
CA SER A 376 -1.54 45.34 -0.76
C SER A 376 -2.21 44.04 -0.39
N VAL A 377 -2.97 44.04 0.70
CA VAL A 377 -3.79 42.90 1.14
C VAL A 377 -5.24 43.36 1.20
N SER A 378 -6.13 42.67 0.47
CA SER A 378 -7.56 42.90 0.57
C SER A 378 -8.24 41.77 1.34
N TYR A 379 -9.26 42.15 2.12
CA TYR A 379 -10.10 41.18 2.84
C TYR A 379 -11.49 41.17 2.22
N ARG A 380 -11.95 39.96 1.84
CA ARG A 380 -13.29 39.75 1.29
C ARG A 380 -14.06 38.80 2.18
N LYS A 381 -15.26 39.20 2.60
CA LYS A 381 -16.15 38.35 3.41
C LYS A 381 -16.45 37.04 2.70
N LEU A 382 -16.31 35.93 3.41
CA LEU A 382 -16.72 34.62 2.92
C LEU A 382 -18.25 34.57 2.86
N SER A 383 -18.80 34.43 1.68
CA SER A 383 -20.25 34.47 1.41
C SER A 383 -20.74 33.16 0.76
N GLY A 384 -19.87 32.44 0.10
CA GLY A 384 -20.20 31.15 -0.53
C GLY A 384 -20.73 31.26 -1.97
N GLY A 385 -20.54 32.41 -2.64
CA GLY A 385 -20.91 32.56 -4.05
C GLY A 385 -19.99 31.81 -4.99
N VAL A 386 -20.53 31.03 -5.94
CA VAL A 386 -19.74 30.23 -6.90
C VAL A 386 -20.14 30.56 -8.33
N THR A 387 -19.16 30.79 -9.19
CA THR A 387 -19.37 31.07 -10.61
C THR A 387 -18.48 30.18 -11.48
N PHE A 388 -19.08 29.56 -12.49
CA PHE A 388 -18.38 28.88 -13.58
C PHE A 388 -18.52 29.75 -14.84
N ASP A 389 -17.45 29.94 -15.56
CA ASP A 389 -17.33 30.79 -16.72
C ASP A 389 -16.66 30.00 -17.85
N HIS A 390 -17.48 29.50 -18.78
CA HIS A 390 -17.07 28.68 -19.93
C HIS A 390 -16.11 27.54 -19.58
N VAL A 391 -16.51 26.67 -18.62
CA VAL A 391 -15.64 25.61 -18.10
C VAL A 391 -15.77 24.34 -18.93
N ASP A 392 -14.64 23.87 -19.47
CA ASP A 392 -14.47 22.56 -20.06
C ASP A 392 -13.62 21.67 -19.12
N PHE A 393 -14.02 20.39 -18.99
CA PHE A 393 -13.31 19.47 -18.13
C PHE A 393 -13.43 18.01 -18.58
N GLY A 394 -12.32 17.26 -18.48
CA GLY A 394 -12.24 15.81 -18.63
C GLY A 394 -11.28 15.18 -17.63
N TYR A 395 -11.60 13.99 -17.13
CA TYR A 395 -10.71 13.22 -16.25
C TYR A 395 -9.45 12.72 -16.96
N THR A 396 -9.55 12.52 -18.27
CA THR A 396 -8.43 12.20 -19.17
C THR A 396 -8.43 13.16 -20.35
N PRO A 397 -7.25 13.40 -20.98
CA PRO A 397 -7.16 14.31 -22.13
C PRO A 397 -8.03 13.90 -23.32
N GLU A 398 -8.33 12.60 -23.45
CA GLU A 398 -9.05 12.04 -24.59
C GLU A 398 -10.56 12.16 -24.47
N LYS A 399 -11.09 12.42 -23.26
CA LYS A 399 -12.52 12.42 -23.00
C LYS A 399 -12.95 13.61 -22.16
N THR A 400 -13.50 14.63 -22.82
CA THR A 400 -14.18 15.74 -22.15
C THR A 400 -15.52 15.25 -21.58
N VAL A 401 -15.82 15.63 -20.34
CA VAL A 401 -17.03 15.25 -19.60
C VAL A 401 -17.95 16.43 -19.39
N LEU A 402 -17.41 17.63 -19.22
CA LEU A 402 -18.17 18.88 -19.13
C LEU A 402 -17.79 19.78 -20.30
N HIS A 403 -18.80 20.38 -20.92
CA HIS A 403 -18.64 21.19 -22.12
C HIS A 403 -19.30 22.56 -21.91
N ASP A 404 -18.49 23.63 -21.92
CA ASP A 404 -18.94 25.01 -21.88
C ASP A 404 -19.90 25.30 -20.71
N ILE A 405 -19.54 24.84 -19.52
CA ILE A 405 -20.38 25.05 -18.34
C ILE A 405 -20.27 26.48 -17.87
N THR A 406 -21.42 27.18 -17.98
CA THR A 406 -21.61 28.54 -17.46
C THR A 406 -22.75 28.56 -16.46
N MET A 407 -22.39 28.84 -15.17
CA MET A 407 -23.36 28.90 -14.09
C MET A 407 -22.93 29.90 -13.01
N TYR A 408 -23.93 30.38 -12.26
CA TYR A 408 -23.70 31.17 -11.07
C TYR A 408 -24.63 30.73 -9.93
N ALA A 409 -24.10 30.69 -8.72
CA ALA A 409 -24.84 30.51 -7.48
C ALA A 409 -24.58 31.71 -6.59
N MET A 410 -25.63 32.44 -6.23
CA MET A 410 -25.55 33.58 -5.32
C MET A 410 -25.41 33.08 -3.86
N PRO A 411 -24.80 33.87 -2.96
CA PRO A 411 -24.76 33.55 -1.55
C PRO A 411 -26.16 33.20 -0.98
N GLY A 412 -26.23 32.07 -0.25
CA GLY A 412 -27.48 31.58 0.34
C GLY A 412 -28.46 30.89 -0.61
N GLN A 413 -28.15 30.77 -1.90
CA GLN A 413 -29.00 30.16 -2.92
C GLN A 413 -28.87 28.64 -2.93
N LYS A 414 -29.99 27.95 -3.11
CA LYS A 414 -30.07 26.49 -3.28
C LYS A 414 -30.12 26.12 -4.76
N ILE A 415 -29.08 25.47 -5.26
CA ILE A 415 -28.95 25.01 -6.64
C ILE A 415 -29.14 23.49 -6.68
N ALA A 416 -30.08 23.00 -7.49
CA ALA A 416 -30.25 21.57 -7.73
C ALA A 416 -29.71 21.17 -9.11
N PHE A 417 -28.87 20.16 -9.16
CA PHE A 417 -28.44 19.51 -10.39
C PHE A 417 -29.29 18.28 -10.66
N VAL A 418 -29.92 18.25 -11.84
CA VAL A 418 -30.80 17.18 -12.29
C VAL A 418 -30.32 16.66 -13.65
N GLY A 419 -30.41 15.36 -13.88
CA GLY A 419 -30.00 14.74 -15.15
C GLY A 419 -29.73 13.25 -14.98
N GLY A 420 -29.54 12.54 -16.06
CA GLY A 420 -29.23 11.11 -16.07
C GLY A 420 -27.89 10.75 -15.41
N THR A 421 -27.67 9.46 -15.21
CA THR A 421 -26.36 8.97 -14.75
C THR A 421 -25.30 9.31 -15.81
N GLY A 422 -24.14 9.81 -15.37
CA GLY A 422 -23.06 10.25 -16.27
C GLY A 422 -23.25 11.62 -16.92
N ALA A 423 -24.32 12.38 -16.60
CA ALA A 423 -24.55 13.72 -17.14
C ALA A 423 -23.55 14.80 -16.66
N GLY A 424 -22.66 14.49 -15.70
CA GLY A 424 -21.64 15.43 -15.19
C GLY A 424 -21.94 16.08 -13.85
N LYS A 425 -23.04 15.71 -13.15
CA LYS A 425 -23.46 16.30 -11.86
C LYS A 425 -22.35 16.22 -10.80
N THR A 426 -21.84 15.02 -10.50
CA THR A 426 -20.77 14.80 -9.53
C THR A 426 -19.45 15.44 -9.99
N THR A 427 -19.23 15.55 -11.29
CA THR A 427 -18.04 16.23 -11.81
C THR A 427 -18.05 17.73 -11.46
N ILE A 428 -19.20 18.41 -11.55
CA ILE A 428 -19.30 19.83 -11.14
C ILE A 428 -18.96 19.98 -9.65
N THR A 429 -19.49 19.11 -8.79
CA THR A 429 -19.20 19.18 -7.34
C THR A 429 -17.74 18.88 -7.00
N ASN A 430 -17.11 17.95 -7.74
CA ASN A 430 -15.66 17.69 -7.61
C ASN A 430 -14.82 18.90 -8.01
N LEU A 431 -15.25 19.68 -9.01
CA LEU A 431 -14.56 20.90 -9.41
C LEU A 431 -14.76 22.04 -8.42
N ILE A 432 -15.91 22.17 -7.76
CA ILE A 432 -16.15 23.15 -6.69
C ILE A 432 -15.18 22.88 -5.51
N ASN A 433 -14.95 21.60 -5.14
CA ASN A 433 -13.98 21.20 -4.11
C ASN A 433 -12.53 21.26 -4.58
N ARG A 434 -12.31 21.56 -5.87
CA ARG A 434 -10.98 21.55 -6.48
C ARG A 434 -10.24 20.23 -6.22
N PHE A 435 -10.95 19.08 -6.30
CA PHE A 435 -10.33 17.77 -6.33
C PHE A 435 -9.62 17.53 -7.66
N TYR A 436 -10.05 18.24 -8.69
CA TYR A 436 -9.46 18.29 -10.02
C TYR A 436 -9.33 19.75 -10.47
N ASP A 437 -8.25 20.06 -11.15
CA ASP A 437 -8.06 21.36 -11.78
C ASP A 437 -8.63 21.33 -13.21
N ILE A 438 -9.30 22.43 -13.65
CA ILE A 438 -9.93 22.56 -14.97
C ILE A 438 -8.90 22.73 -16.09
N GLN A 439 -9.23 22.28 -17.30
CA GLN A 439 -8.41 22.47 -18.49
C GLN A 439 -8.65 23.84 -19.13
N ASP A 440 -9.91 24.29 -19.20
CA ASP A 440 -10.28 25.59 -19.78
C ASP A 440 -11.40 26.26 -19.00
N GLY A 441 -11.57 27.58 -19.18
CA GLY A 441 -12.53 28.39 -18.45
C GLY A 441 -12.04 28.92 -17.11
N LYS A 442 -12.97 29.36 -16.26
CA LYS A 442 -12.66 29.88 -14.90
C LYS A 442 -13.74 29.50 -13.90
N ILE A 443 -13.33 29.06 -12.72
CA ILE A 443 -14.23 28.91 -11.57
C ILE A 443 -13.81 29.95 -10.53
N ARG A 444 -14.80 30.69 -10.03
CA ARG A 444 -14.59 31.70 -8.97
C ARG A 444 -15.42 31.35 -7.75
N TYR A 445 -14.83 31.55 -6.59
CA TYR A 445 -15.50 31.45 -5.30
C TYR A 445 -15.40 32.83 -4.63
N ASP A 446 -16.56 33.43 -4.32
CA ASP A 446 -16.66 34.83 -3.90
C ASP A 446 -15.89 35.79 -4.84
N ASP A 447 -16.02 35.59 -6.16
CA ASP A 447 -15.33 36.27 -7.27
C ASP A 447 -13.80 36.09 -7.31
N ILE A 448 -13.21 35.32 -6.41
CA ILE A 448 -11.81 34.95 -6.43
C ILE A 448 -11.66 33.67 -7.26
N ASN A 449 -10.70 33.65 -8.21
CA ASN A 449 -10.41 32.45 -8.96
C ASN A 449 -9.93 31.34 -7.99
N ILE A 450 -10.58 30.17 -8.00
CA ILE A 450 -10.29 29.08 -7.05
C ILE A 450 -8.85 28.59 -7.13
N ASN A 451 -8.18 28.77 -8.27
CA ASN A 451 -6.75 28.42 -8.42
C ASN A 451 -5.82 29.32 -7.59
N LYS A 452 -6.30 30.49 -7.16
CA LYS A 452 -5.55 31.39 -6.26
C LYS A 452 -5.77 31.07 -4.79
N ILE A 453 -6.84 30.34 -4.45
CA ILE A 453 -7.18 29.98 -3.07
C ILE A 453 -6.40 28.70 -2.69
N ARG A 454 -5.83 28.65 -1.51
CA ARG A 454 -5.23 27.43 -0.98
C ARG A 454 -6.28 26.31 -0.92
N LYS A 455 -5.95 25.12 -1.42
CA LYS A 455 -6.90 23.98 -1.46
C LYS A 455 -7.45 23.63 -0.08
N ALA A 456 -6.59 23.63 0.94
CA ALA A 456 -7.00 23.37 2.32
C ALA A 456 -8.02 24.41 2.84
N ASP A 457 -7.82 25.68 2.53
CA ASP A 457 -8.71 26.77 2.94
C ASP A 457 -10.02 26.78 2.14
N LEU A 458 -9.95 26.47 0.85
CA LEU A 458 -11.15 26.28 0.02
C LEU A 458 -12.02 25.15 0.59
N ARG A 459 -11.44 23.97 0.82
CA ARG A 459 -12.15 22.80 1.35
C ARG A 459 -12.69 23.02 2.76
N ARG A 460 -11.99 23.78 3.58
CA ARG A 460 -12.45 24.16 4.93
C ARG A 460 -13.68 25.08 4.89
N SER A 461 -13.85 25.85 3.82
CA SER A 461 -15.01 26.72 3.62
C SER A 461 -16.23 25.98 3.07
N LEU A 462 -16.08 24.72 2.64
CA LEU A 462 -17.11 23.90 2.03
C LEU A 462 -17.48 22.73 2.96
N GLY A 463 -18.76 22.48 3.16
CA GLY A 463 -19.25 21.27 3.80
C GLY A 463 -19.72 20.28 2.73
N MET A 464 -19.46 19.00 2.97
CA MET A 464 -19.86 17.95 2.04
C MET A 464 -20.60 16.83 2.78
N VAL A 465 -21.77 16.45 2.25
CA VAL A 465 -22.51 15.25 2.67
C VAL A 465 -22.60 14.33 1.46
N LEU A 466 -21.89 13.22 1.53
CA LEU A 466 -21.79 12.23 0.45
C LEU A 466 -22.96 11.23 0.51
N GLN A 467 -23.28 10.63 -0.64
CA GLN A 467 -24.20 9.51 -0.76
C GLN A 467 -23.74 8.32 0.08
N ASP A 468 -22.49 7.90 -0.11
CA ASP A 468 -21.85 6.85 0.65
C ASP A 468 -21.13 7.47 1.86
N THR A 469 -21.77 7.36 3.01
CA THR A 469 -21.23 7.91 4.25
C THR A 469 -20.19 6.96 4.84
N HIS A 470 -18.95 7.42 4.93
CA HIS A 470 -17.88 6.71 5.63
C HIS A 470 -17.73 7.20 7.06
N LEU A 471 -17.72 6.25 8.00
CA LEU A 471 -17.51 6.49 9.42
C LEU A 471 -16.19 5.84 9.86
N PHE A 472 -15.42 6.58 10.64
CA PHE A 472 -14.14 6.10 11.16
C PHE A 472 -14.34 5.28 12.44
N THR A 473 -13.43 4.35 12.69
CA THR A 473 -13.37 3.65 13.98
C THR A 473 -13.09 4.66 15.09
N GLY A 474 -13.98 4.75 16.06
CA GLY A 474 -13.99 5.73 17.14
C GLY A 474 -15.38 5.88 17.73
N THR A 475 -15.56 6.83 18.65
CA THR A 475 -16.88 7.09 19.22
C THR A 475 -17.79 7.82 18.22
N VAL A 476 -19.09 7.79 18.46
CA VAL A 476 -20.06 8.62 17.73
C VAL A 476 -19.67 10.09 17.81
N LEU A 477 -19.26 10.55 19.01
CA LEU A 477 -18.82 11.92 19.25
C LEU A 477 -17.59 12.30 18.41
N ASP A 478 -16.59 11.40 18.33
CA ASP A 478 -15.39 11.62 17.52
C ASP A 478 -15.73 11.72 16.02
N ASN A 479 -16.67 10.90 15.56
CA ASN A 479 -17.14 10.94 14.19
C ASN A 479 -17.87 12.24 13.84
N ILE A 480 -18.62 12.85 14.75
CA ILE A 480 -19.21 14.18 14.58
C ILE A 480 -18.11 15.25 14.61
N ARG A 481 -17.22 15.19 15.62
CA ARG A 481 -16.09 16.12 15.80
C ARG A 481 -15.13 16.12 14.61
N TYR A 482 -15.11 15.07 13.79
CA TYR A 482 -14.30 15.02 12.59
C TYR A 482 -14.54 16.20 11.63
N GLY A 483 -15.75 16.77 11.61
CA GLY A 483 -16.05 17.98 10.84
C GLY A 483 -15.30 19.21 11.34
N ARG A 484 -14.96 19.26 12.64
CA ARG A 484 -14.16 20.30 13.27
C ARG A 484 -13.52 19.75 14.55
N LEU A 485 -12.20 19.51 14.48
CA LEU A 485 -11.46 18.78 15.51
C LEU A 485 -11.40 19.51 16.87
N ASP A 486 -11.51 20.83 16.89
CA ASP A 486 -11.52 21.69 18.08
C ASP A 486 -12.93 21.91 18.67
N ALA A 487 -13.97 21.27 18.12
CA ALA A 487 -15.32 21.38 18.61
C ALA A 487 -15.46 20.76 20.01
N THR A 488 -16.15 21.48 20.89
CA THR A 488 -16.53 20.98 22.22
C THR A 488 -17.63 19.90 22.12
N ASP A 489 -17.75 19.09 23.15
CA ASP A 489 -18.82 18.08 23.22
C ASP A 489 -20.22 18.70 23.08
N ALA A 490 -20.42 19.88 23.70
CA ALA A 490 -21.67 20.61 23.60
C ALA A 490 -22.00 21.04 22.15
N GLU A 491 -21.02 21.56 21.42
CA GLU A 491 -21.18 21.92 20.01
C GLU A 491 -21.48 20.70 19.14
N CYS A 492 -20.82 19.57 19.38
CA CYS A 492 -21.09 18.31 18.66
C CYS A 492 -22.53 17.82 18.95
N MET A 493 -22.99 17.90 20.20
CA MET A 493 -24.36 17.53 20.56
C MET A 493 -25.41 18.46 19.95
N GLU A 494 -25.16 19.76 19.88
CA GLU A 494 -26.03 20.71 19.17
C GLU A 494 -26.07 20.43 17.66
N ALA A 495 -24.96 20.12 17.05
CA ALA A 495 -24.90 19.70 15.64
C ALA A 495 -25.70 18.39 15.41
N ALA A 496 -25.63 17.44 16.35
CA ALA A 496 -26.42 16.21 16.30
C ALA A 496 -27.93 16.47 16.43
N LYS A 497 -28.33 17.42 17.27
CA LYS A 497 -29.74 17.84 17.37
C LYS A 497 -30.24 18.48 16.07
N LEU A 498 -29.45 19.40 15.48
CA LEU A 498 -29.76 20.02 14.20
C LEU A 498 -29.94 18.97 13.09
N ALA A 499 -29.08 17.95 13.08
CA ALA A 499 -29.15 16.84 12.13
C ALA A 499 -30.27 15.83 12.41
N ASN A 500 -31.03 15.97 13.48
CA ASN A 500 -31.99 14.97 14.00
C ASN A 500 -31.35 13.62 14.38
N ALA A 501 -30.09 13.63 14.77
CA ALA A 501 -29.34 12.45 15.17
C ALA A 501 -29.40 12.17 16.69
N ASP A 502 -29.62 13.17 17.54
CA ASP A 502 -29.54 13.09 19.00
C ASP A 502 -30.47 12.00 19.59
N GLU A 503 -31.68 11.86 19.07
CA GLU A 503 -32.66 10.89 19.59
C GLU A 503 -32.19 9.45 19.42
N PHE A 504 -31.64 9.08 18.26
CA PHE A 504 -31.15 7.71 18.08
C PHE A 504 -29.82 7.49 18.80
N ILE A 505 -28.93 8.50 18.84
CA ILE A 505 -27.65 8.39 19.54
C ILE A 505 -27.86 8.08 21.02
N ARG A 506 -28.79 8.76 21.69
CA ARG A 506 -29.14 8.51 23.10
C ARG A 506 -29.73 7.12 23.36
N LYS A 507 -30.22 6.44 22.32
CA LYS A 507 -30.74 5.06 22.41
C LYS A 507 -29.65 4.00 22.23
N LEU A 508 -28.45 4.40 21.80
CA LEU A 508 -27.29 3.49 21.71
C LEU A 508 -26.82 3.14 23.15
N PRO A 509 -26.19 1.97 23.34
CA PRO A 509 -25.80 1.49 24.67
C PRO A 509 -25.01 2.51 25.49
N ASP A 510 -24.03 3.20 24.89
CA ASP A 510 -23.17 4.19 25.54
C ASP A 510 -23.43 5.62 24.98
N GLY A 511 -24.57 5.84 24.32
CA GLY A 511 -24.94 7.13 23.75
C GLY A 511 -23.87 7.67 22.80
N TYR A 512 -23.42 8.90 23.04
CA TYR A 512 -22.36 9.56 22.25
C TYR A 512 -20.99 8.88 22.34
N ASN A 513 -20.74 8.09 23.40
CA ASN A 513 -19.49 7.34 23.58
C ASN A 513 -19.54 5.92 22.97
N THR A 514 -20.63 5.56 22.30
CA THR A 514 -20.74 4.27 21.61
C THR A 514 -19.66 4.16 20.55
N MET A 515 -18.87 3.08 20.61
CA MET A 515 -17.82 2.79 19.64
C MET A 515 -18.41 2.32 18.31
N LEU A 516 -17.97 2.95 17.24
CA LEU A 516 -18.24 2.56 15.86
C LEU A 516 -17.05 1.80 15.29
N THR A 517 -17.31 0.73 14.58
CA THR A 517 -16.30 -0.10 13.91
C THR A 517 -16.81 -0.49 12.52
N GLY A 518 -15.90 -0.87 11.61
CA GLY A 518 -16.26 -1.38 10.30
C GLY A 518 -17.21 -0.45 9.53
N ASP A 519 -16.86 0.82 9.42
CA ASP A 519 -17.67 1.83 8.72
C ASP A 519 -19.08 2.04 9.32
N GLY A 520 -19.21 1.87 10.64
CA GLY A 520 -20.50 1.97 11.32
C GLY A 520 -21.46 0.82 10.98
N ALA A 521 -20.94 -0.41 10.81
CA ALA A 521 -21.71 -1.58 10.44
C ALA A 521 -22.86 -1.89 11.42
N ASN A 522 -22.79 -1.39 12.65
CA ASN A 522 -23.82 -1.49 13.68
C ASN A 522 -24.93 -0.43 13.56
N LEU A 523 -24.84 0.47 12.59
CA LEU A 523 -25.83 1.52 12.32
C LEU A 523 -26.58 1.26 11.00
N SER A 524 -27.84 1.69 10.92
CA SER A 524 -28.55 1.71 9.64
C SER A 524 -27.96 2.77 8.69
N GLN A 525 -28.20 2.64 7.39
CA GLN A 525 -27.75 3.61 6.41
C GLN A 525 -28.25 5.04 6.72
N GLY A 526 -29.50 5.19 7.12
CA GLY A 526 -30.06 6.48 7.49
C GLY A 526 -29.41 7.07 8.76
N GLN A 527 -29.08 6.24 9.75
CA GLN A 527 -28.35 6.70 10.94
C GLN A 527 -26.93 7.17 10.59
N ARG A 528 -26.22 6.46 9.71
CA ARG A 528 -24.91 6.91 9.19
C ARG A 528 -25.05 8.26 8.48
N GLN A 529 -26.09 8.44 7.68
CA GLN A 529 -26.33 9.70 6.96
C GLN A 529 -26.63 10.86 7.92
N LEU A 530 -27.42 10.64 9.00
CA LEU A 530 -27.64 11.64 10.04
C LEU A 530 -26.35 12.06 10.74
N LEU A 531 -25.41 11.13 10.97
CA LEU A 531 -24.08 11.46 11.50
C LEU A 531 -23.23 12.27 10.50
N SER A 532 -23.33 11.98 9.21
CA SER A 532 -22.67 12.78 8.16
C SER A 532 -23.22 14.23 8.12
N ILE A 533 -24.52 14.39 8.27
CA ILE A 533 -25.16 15.72 8.37
C ILE A 533 -24.67 16.44 9.64
N ALA A 534 -24.58 15.75 10.79
CA ALA A 534 -24.06 16.32 12.04
C ALA A 534 -22.58 16.73 11.90
N ARG A 535 -21.77 15.93 11.19
CA ARG A 535 -20.38 16.25 10.84
C ARG A 535 -20.27 17.53 10.02
N ALA A 536 -21.12 17.71 9.02
CA ALA A 536 -21.17 18.94 8.24
C ALA A 536 -21.71 20.12 9.05
N ALA A 537 -22.67 19.89 9.96
CA ALA A 537 -23.24 20.93 10.83
C ALA A 537 -22.22 21.50 11.83
N VAL A 538 -21.37 20.65 12.44
CA VAL A 538 -20.37 21.11 13.41
C VAL A 538 -19.25 21.92 12.73
N ALA A 539 -18.98 21.67 11.45
CA ALA A 539 -18.03 22.46 10.64
C ALA A 539 -18.53 23.87 10.36
N ASP A 540 -19.85 24.05 10.27
CA ASP A 540 -20.58 25.31 10.03
C ASP A 540 -20.07 26.09 8.80
N PRO A 541 -19.99 25.46 7.62
CA PRO A 541 -19.49 26.10 6.41
C PRO A 541 -20.57 26.99 5.75
N PRO A 542 -20.20 28.09 5.06
CA PRO A 542 -21.16 28.95 4.35
C PRO A 542 -21.69 28.33 3.05
N ALA A 543 -21.00 27.34 2.50
CA ALA A 543 -21.44 26.63 1.32
C ALA A 543 -21.43 25.11 1.54
N LEU A 544 -22.41 24.42 0.96
CA LEU A 544 -22.65 23.00 1.12
C LEU A 544 -22.74 22.30 -0.22
N ILE A 545 -22.24 21.09 -0.26
CA ILE A 545 -22.42 20.13 -1.36
C ILE A 545 -23.10 18.91 -0.79
N LEU A 546 -24.30 18.61 -1.30
CA LEU A 546 -25.12 17.51 -0.84
C LEU A 546 -25.35 16.53 -1.99
N ASP A 547 -24.92 15.28 -1.81
CA ASP A 547 -25.23 14.19 -2.75
C ASP A 547 -26.33 13.33 -2.14
N GLU A 548 -27.55 13.46 -2.69
CA GLU A 548 -28.78 12.91 -2.13
C GLU A 548 -29.12 11.56 -2.78
N ALA A 549 -28.63 10.45 -2.23
CA ALA A 549 -29.11 9.12 -2.57
C ALA A 549 -29.65 8.39 -1.34
N THR A 550 -30.96 8.27 -1.30
CA THR A 550 -31.68 7.71 -0.15
C THR A 550 -32.52 6.49 -0.53
N SER A 551 -32.17 5.80 -1.60
CA SER A 551 -32.95 4.70 -2.20
C SER A 551 -33.12 3.46 -1.30
N SER A 552 -32.44 3.40 -0.14
CA SER A 552 -32.43 2.23 0.74
C SER A 552 -32.73 2.55 2.21
N ILE A 553 -33.40 3.68 2.49
CA ILE A 553 -33.71 4.14 3.85
C ILE A 553 -35.22 3.97 4.11
N ASP A 554 -35.58 3.53 5.30
CA ASP A 554 -36.98 3.46 5.73
C ASP A 554 -37.64 4.86 5.78
N THR A 555 -38.93 4.95 5.54
CA THR A 555 -39.69 6.22 5.39
C THR A 555 -39.57 7.13 6.61
N ARG A 556 -39.47 6.56 7.84
CA ARG A 556 -39.37 7.37 9.07
C ARG A 556 -38.00 8.04 9.16
N THR A 557 -36.93 7.26 8.98
CA THR A 557 -35.56 7.79 9.02
C THR A 557 -35.32 8.73 7.86
N GLU A 558 -35.91 8.46 6.69
CA GLU A 558 -35.88 9.34 5.54
C GLU A 558 -36.40 10.74 5.87
N THR A 559 -37.55 10.82 6.56
CA THR A 559 -38.13 12.12 6.99
C THR A 559 -37.19 12.87 7.94
N LEU A 560 -36.47 12.16 8.83
CA LEU A 560 -35.49 12.76 9.73
C LEU A 560 -34.27 13.28 8.98
N VAL A 561 -33.75 12.50 8.04
CA VAL A 561 -32.63 12.91 7.18
C VAL A 561 -33.00 14.16 6.38
N GLN A 562 -34.21 14.19 5.75
CA GLN A 562 -34.64 15.34 5.00
C GLN A 562 -34.76 16.60 5.88
N ARG A 563 -35.36 16.50 7.06
CA ARG A 563 -35.44 17.63 8.00
C ARG A 563 -34.06 18.10 8.47
N GLY A 564 -33.12 17.18 8.72
CA GLY A 564 -31.76 17.51 9.06
C GLY A 564 -31.02 18.24 7.92
N MET A 565 -31.21 17.78 6.68
CA MET A 565 -30.67 18.45 5.51
C MET A 565 -31.29 19.85 5.30
N ASP A 566 -32.61 19.98 5.42
CA ASP A 566 -33.28 21.29 5.29
C ASP A 566 -32.81 22.28 6.36
N ALA A 567 -32.62 21.82 7.60
CA ALA A 567 -32.06 22.64 8.68
C ALA A 567 -30.61 23.06 8.38
N LEU A 568 -29.79 22.12 7.88
CA LEU A 568 -28.41 22.38 7.52
C LEU A 568 -28.29 23.38 6.36
N MET A 569 -29.17 23.31 5.35
CA MET A 569 -29.13 24.18 4.17
C MET A 569 -29.52 25.63 4.46
N LYS A 570 -30.27 25.87 5.54
CA LYS A 570 -30.86 27.21 5.81
C LYS A 570 -29.79 28.29 5.93
N GLY A 571 -29.89 29.33 5.08
CA GLY A 571 -28.95 30.46 5.07
C GLY A 571 -27.60 30.20 4.43
N ARG A 572 -27.40 29.04 3.80
CA ARG A 572 -26.15 28.64 3.15
C ARG A 572 -26.32 28.45 1.65
N THR A 573 -25.28 28.77 0.89
CA THR A 573 -25.25 28.40 -0.53
C THR A 573 -25.15 26.88 -0.65
N THR A 574 -26.07 26.26 -1.35
CA THR A 574 -26.16 24.81 -1.36
C THR A 574 -26.23 24.26 -2.79
N PHE A 575 -25.34 23.33 -3.09
CA PHE A 575 -25.34 22.54 -4.32
C PHE A 575 -25.84 21.14 -4.02
N VAL A 576 -26.97 20.77 -4.62
CA VAL A 576 -27.61 19.46 -4.37
C VAL A 576 -27.58 18.64 -5.65
N ILE A 577 -26.98 17.46 -5.60
CA ILE A 577 -27.20 16.42 -6.61
C ILE A 577 -28.50 15.74 -6.23
N ALA A 578 -29.57 16.15 -6.89
CA ALA A 578 -30.90 15.77 -6.46
C ALA A 578 -31.37 14.47 -7.14
N HIS A 579 -31.71 13.50 -6.29
CA HIS A 579 -32.37 12.26 -6.67
C HIS A 579 -33.87 12.24 -6.25
N ARG A 580 -34.33 13.30 -5.57
CA ARG A 580 -35.70 13.42 -5.07
C ARG A 580 -36.44 14.63 -5.64
N LEU A 581 -37.67 14.42 -5.99
CA LEU A 581 -38.56 15.46 -6.53
C LEU A 581 -38.81 16.59 -5.52
N SER A 582 -38.90 16.28 -4.21
CA SER A 582 -39.15 17.28 -3.16
C SER A 582 -37.97 18.26 -3.02
N THR A 583 -36.76 17.78 -3.05
CA THR A 583 -35.54 18.60 -2.92
C THR A 583 -35.37 19.49 -4.14
N VAL A 584 -35.66 18.95 -5.33
CA VAL A 584 -35.60 19.70 -6.59
C VAL A 584 -36.63 20.83 -6.58
N LYS A 585 -37.89 20.53 -6.23
CA LYS A 585 -39.00 21.48 -6.26
C LYS A 585 -38.75 22.74 -5.43
N ASN A 586 -38.12 22.55 -4.26
CA ASN A 586 -37.86 23.64 -3.30
C ASN A 586 -36.49 24.32 -3.52
N SER A 587 -35.86 24.14 -4.67
CA SER A 587 -34.61 24.82 -5.02
C SER A 587 -34.86 26.16 -5.70
N ASP A 588 -33.98 27.14 -5.37
CA ASP A 588 -34.07 28.47 -5.99
C ASP A 588 -33.70 28.46 -7.47
N CYS A 589 -32.85 27.52 -7.87
CA CYS A 589 -32.49 27.30 -9.26
C CYS A 589 -32.25 25.81 -9.50
N ILE A 590 -32.82 25.31 -10.57
CA ILE A 590 -32.63 23.94 -11.07
C ILE A 590 -31.81 24.04 -12.35
N MET A 591 -30.75 23.25 -12.44
CA MET A 591 -29.91 23.11 -13.62
C MET A 591 -30.02 21.68 -14.15
N VAL A 592 -30.53 21.56 -15.36
CA VAL A 592 -30.68 20.26 -16.03
C VAL A 592 -29.43 19.99 -16.86
N LEU A 593 -28.75 18.89 -16.54
CA LEU A 593 -27.55 18.46 -17.24
C LEU A 593 -27.89 17.29 -18.19
N GLU A 594 -27.38 17.37 -19.40
CA GLU A 594 -27.38 16.29 -20.37
C GLU A 594 -26.08 16.29 -21.16
N GLN A 595 -25.42 15.13 -21.24
CA GLN A 595 -24.15 14.95 -21.97
C GLN A 595 -23.09 16.04 -21.64
N GLY A 596 -22.96 16.38 -20.36
CA GLY A 596 -21.98 17.35 -19.90
C GLY A 596 -22.28 18.81 -20.17
N ARG A 597 -23.54 19.16 -20.57
CA ARG A 597 -23.99 20.54 -20.82
C ARG A 597 -25.16 20.89 -19.94
N ILE A 598 -25.27 22.15 -19.54
CA ILE A 598 -26.50 22.69 -18.93
C ILE A 598 -27.46 23.04 -20.06
N ILE A 599 -28.54 22.28 -20.20
CA ILE A 599 -29.53 22.44 -21.26
C ILE A 599 -30.74 23.28 -20.85
N GLU A 600 -31.09 23.27 -19.55
CA GLU A 600 -32.19 24.07 -19.00
C GLU A 600 -31.79 24.64 -17.65
N ARG A 601 -32.29 25.82 -17.33
CA ARG A 601 -32.09 26.51 -16.08
C ARG A 601 -33.30 27.32 -15.68
N GLY A 602 -33.76 27.22 -14.45
CA GLY A 602 -34.90 27.98 -13.94
C GLY A 602 -35.43 27.48 -12.61
N THR A 603 -36.53 28.04 -12.14
CA THR A 603 -37.28 27.50 -11.01
C THR A 603 -38.14 26.32 -11.44
N HIS A 604 -38.67 25.56 -10.48
CA HIS A 604 -39.59 24.45 -10.75
C HIS A 604 -40.75 24.85 -11.69
N ASP A 605 -41.45 25.93 -11.35
CA ASP A 605 -42.64 26.38 -12.11
C ASP A 605 -42.26 26.82 -13.52
N GLN A 606 -41.13 27.51 -13.69
CA GLN A 606 -40.63 27.92 -15.00
C GLN A 606 -40.35 26.73 -15.91
N LEU A 607 -39.62 25.74 -15.37
CA LEU A 607 -39.21 24.56 -16.14
C LEU A 607 -40.40 23.61 -16.45
N ILE A 608 -41.36 23.51 -15.54
CA ILE A 608 -42.63 22.79 -15.82
C ILE A 608 -43.42 23.46 -16.95
N ALA A 609 -43.50 24.81 -16.94
CA ALA A 609 -44.19 25.58 -17.98
C ALA A 609 -43.51 25.44 -19.37
N GLN A 610 -42.16 25.30 -19.40
CA GLN A 610 -41.41 25.11 -20.65
C GLN A 610 -41.63 23.75 -21.30
N LYS A 611 -42.13 22.74 -20.54
CA LYS A 611 -42.36 21.36 -21.02
C LYS A 611 -41.11 20.72 -21.67
N GLY A 612 -39.92 21.08 -21.20
CA GLY A 612 -38.65 20.60 -21.70
C GLY A 612 -38.20 19.27 -21.06
N ARG A 613 -36.88 19.08 -21.01
CA ARG A 613 -36.29 17.87 -20.44
C ARG A 613 -36.58 17.71 -18.95
N TYR A 614 -36.63 18.81 -18.18
CA TYR A 614 -37.02 18.79 -16.77
C TYR A 614 -38.46 18.26 -16.60
N TYR A 615 -39.40 18.71 -17.42
CA TYR A 615 -40.77 18.24 -17.37
C TYR A 615 -40.84 16.72 -17.58
N THR A 616 -40.12 16.20 -18.56
CA THR A 616 -40.03 14.76 -18.82
C THR A 616 -39.45 13.97 -17.62
N LEU A 617 -38.38 14.46 -17.03
CA LEU A 617 -37.77 13.84 -15.87
C LEU A 617 -38.67 13.88 -14.63
N TYR A 618 -39.46 14.96 -14.48
CA TYR A 618 -40.33 15.16 -13.34
C TYR A 618 -41.62 14.33 -13.44
N THR A 619 -42.26 14.29 -14.61
CA THR A 619 -43.54 13.60 -14.83
C THR A 619 -43.40 12.13 -15.17
N GLY A 620 -42.23 11.67 -15.57
CA GLY A 620 -41.99 10.31 -16.08
C GLY A 620 -42.57 10.07 -17.48
N ASN A 621 -43.17 11.10 -18.11
CA ASN A 621 -43.75 11.02 -19.45
C ASN A 621 -42.71 11.41 -20.49
N ALA A 622 -42.38 10.50 -21.41
CA ALA A 622 -41.65 10.88 -22.62
C ALA A 622 -42.48 11.95 -23.34
N ILE A 623 -41.84 13.05 -23.77
CA ILE A 623 -42.48 13.99 -24.69
C ILE A 623 -42.68 13.18 -25.96
N GLY A 624 -43.95 12.99 -26.34
CA GLY A 624 -44.28 12.28 -27.57
C GLY A 624 -43.56 12.89 -28.77
N GLU A 625 -43.05 12.02 -29.63
CA GLU A 625 -42.44 12.37 -30.92
C GLU A 625 -43.32 13.33 -31.73
#